data_e66717780d89695fe452b42bf56b477b
#
_entry.id   e66717780d89695fe452b42bf56b477b
#
_cell.length_a   1.000
_cell.length_b   1.000
_cell.length_c   1.000
_cell.angle_alpha   90.00
_cell.angle_beta   90.00
_cell.angle_gamma   90.00
#
_symmetry.space_group_name_H-M   'P 1'
#
loop_
_entity.id
_entity.type
_entity.pdbx_description
1 polymer ?
#
loop_
_entity_poly.entity_id
_entity_poly.type
_entity_poly.pdbx_seq_one_letter_code
_entity_poly.pdbx_strand_id
1 'polypeptide(L)'
;MAILTITSQTRKGQRILYNDDVLIGFAMLCPYSDIGQEPDYTMAEFTIFPSFRKKHFALDAAKMILSKHPGRWEIKYNGKNDGAKRLWNAVAEPYKPEIHHLNEEETVLSFETPVKIIAACGNDCAACPRYTLHPYEKTAEELKHTAELWMKIGYRDHMVTNEEISCTGCKPENWCRYRVVKCCEERGIKNCGECAGYPCGNIKECFKVTKSFEPMCRQVCTDNEYMRIEKAFFEKEKNLHDCRQKNALL
;
A
#
# COMPACT_ATOMS: atom_id res chain seq x y z
N MET A 1 -15.86 -4.78 16.10
CA MET A 1 -14.49 -4.93 15.55
C MET A 1 -13.73 -3.68 15.96
N ALA A 2 -12.70 -3.83 16.80
CA ALA A 2 -11.94 -2.70 17.34
C ALA A 2 -11.20 -1.97 16.18
N ILE A 3 -11.27 -0.64 16.16
CA ILE A 3 -10.70 0.18 15.11
C ILE A 3 -9.37 0.75 15.58
N LEU A 4 -8.27 0.27 15.00
CA LEU A 4 -6.96 0.86 15.22
C LEU A 4 -6.84 2.16 14.41
N THR A 5 -6.54 3.28 15.09
CA THR A 5 -6.32 4.58 14.47
C THR A 5 -4.95 5.14 14.82
N ILE A 6 -4.39 5.92 13.89
CA ILE A 6 -3.12 6.62 14.06
C ILE A 6 -3.37 8.08 13.78
N THR A 7 -3.10 8.94 14.75
CA THR A 7 -3.17 10.40 14.59
C THR A 7 -1.76 11.00 14.57
N SER A 8 -1.53 12.01 13.73
CA SER A 8 -0.34 12.84 13.80
C SER A 8 -0.63 14.01 14.74
N GLN A 9 0.10 14.13 15.84
CA GLN A 9 0.01 15.33 16.68
C GLN A 9 1.21 16.24 16.50
N THR A 10 0.96 17.53 16.49
CA THR A 10 1.69 18.80 16.65
C THR A 10 3.22 18.87 16.49
N ARG A 11 4.00 17.79 16.52
CA ARG A 11 5.44 17.78 16.17
C ARG A 11 5.70 16.82 15.02
N LYS A 12 6.47 17.27 14.02
CA LYS A 12 6.90 16.43 12.89
C LYS A 12 7.47 15.10 13.42
N GLY A 13 6.92 13.98 12.93
CA GLY A 13 7.43 12.65 13.23
C GLY A 13 6.70 11.86 14.33
N GLN A 14 5.88 12.47 15.19
CA GLN A 14 5.14 11.73 16.22
C GLN A 14 3.85 11.09 15.67
N ARG A 15 3.56 9.87 16.11
CA ARG A 15 2.34 9.11 15.78
C ARG A 15 1.75 8.55 17.06
N ILE A 16 0.50 8.87 17.33
CA ILE A 16 -0.22 8.37 18.51
C ILE A 16 -1.13 7.24 18.04
N LEU A 17 -1.12 6.15 18.81
CA LEU A 17 -1.83 4.92 18.48
C LEU A 17 -3.04 4.78 19.39
N TYR A 18 -4.23 4.67 18.80
CA TYR A 18 -5.48 4.45 19.51
C TYR A 18 -6.15 3.16 19.06
N ASN A 19 -6.90 2.56 19.96
CA ASN A 19 -7.86 1.51 19.66
C ASN A 19 -9.20 1.90 20.28
N ASP A 20 -10.22 2.17 19.45
CA ASP A 20 -11.54 2.66 19.89
C ASP A 20 -11.43 3.85 20.87
N ASP A 21 -10.68 4.90 20.51
CA ASP A 21 -10.41 6.10 21.29
C ASP A 21 -9.57 5.89 22.57
N VAL A 22 -9.12 4.67 22.84
CA VAL A 22 -8.20 4.37 23.95
C VAL A 22 -6.77 4.45 23.46
N LEU A 23 -5.95 5.27 24.14
CA LEU A 23 -4.52 5.39 23.86
C LEU A 23 -3.79 4.10 24.18
N ILE A 24 -3.18 3.46 23.17
CA ILE A 24 -2.50 2.17 23.32
C ILE A 24 -0.98 2.23 23.14
N GLY A 25 -0.46 3.33 22.60
CA GLY A 25 0.97 3.45 22.32
C GLY A 25 1.33 4.67 21.47
N PHE A 26 2.57 4.73 21.06
CA PHE A 26 3.07 5.77 20.16
C PHE A 26 4.24 5.29 19.31
N ALA A 27 4.54 6.02 18.23
CA ALA A 27 5.74 5.88 17.43
C ALA A 27 6.36 7.24 17.13
N MET A 28 7.67 7.27 16.93
CA MET A 28 8.41 8.45 16.48
C MET A 28 9.18 8.13 15.20
N LEU A 29 8.99 8.96 14.18
CA LEU A 29 9.65 8.84 12.90
C LEU A 29 10.61 10.03 12.72
N CYS A 30 11.78 9.76 12.16
CA CYS A 30 12.77 10.79 11.82
C CYS A 30 13.51 10.40 10.53
N PRO A 31 14.19 11.31 9.84
CA PRO A 31 15.01 11.00 8.67
C PRO A 31 16.50 10.73 9.05
N TYR A 32 16.78 10.24 10.24
CA TYR A 32 18.13 9.93 10.69
C TYR A 32 18.52 8.52 10.21
N SER A 33 19.77 8.34 9.79
CA SER A 33 20.31 7.05 9.40
C SER A 33 21.34 6.53 10.40
N ASP A 34 21.18 5.28 10.79
CA ASP A 34 22.16 4.53 11.59
C ASP A 34 23.30 3.90 10.71
N ILE A 35 23.08 3.80 9.38
CA ILE A 35 23.99 3.12 8.43
C ILE A 35 24.56 4.05 7.37
N GLY A 36 24.37 5.37 7.51
CA GLY A 36 24.92 6.37 6.59
C GLY A 36 24.21 6.47 5.25
N GLN A 37 22.98 5.94 5.14
CA GLN A 37 22.09 6.12 3.99
C GLN A 37 21.21 7.35 4.16
N GLU A 38 20.37 7.65 3.16
CA GLU A 38 19.36 8.72 3.23
C GLU A 38 17.96 8.13 3.26
N PRO A 39 17.47 7.62 4.42
CA PRO A 39 16.12 7.12 4.53
C PRO A 39 15.10 8.26 4.50
N ASP A 40 13.92 7.99 3.94
CA ASP A 40 12.78 8.89 4.10
C ASP A 40 12.24 8.82 5.54
N TYR A 41 12.34 7.63 6.16
CA TYR A 41 11.86 7.37 7.51
C TYR A 41 12.74 6.38 8.26
N THR A 42 13.03 6.73 9.51
CA THR A 42 13.58 5.80 10.51
C THR A 42 12.60 5.68 11.66
N MET A 43 12.35 4.46 12.11
CA MET A 43 11.55 4.20 13.31
C MET A 43 12.43 4.48 14.55
N ALA A 44 12.44 5.74 15.01
CA ALA A 44 13.26 6.16 16.15
C ALA A 44 12.73 5.60 17.48
N GLU A 45 11.40 5.49 17.62
CA GLU A 45 10.75 4.91 18.81
C GLU A 45 9.44 4.23 18.40
N PHE A 46 9.14 3.10 19.05
CA PHE A 46 7.88 2.41 18.87
C PHE A 46 7.49 1.69 20.16
N THR A 47 6.40 2.10 20.75
CA THR A 47 5.93 1.54 22.03
C THR A 47 4.44 1.21 21.98
N ILE A 48 4.11 -0.02 22.38
CA ILE A 48 2.76 -0.42 22.80
C ILE A 48 2.77 -0.56 24.33
N PHE A 49 1.85 0.12 24.98
CA PHE A 49 1.77 0.11 26.44
C PHE A 49 1.53 -1.30 26.99
N PRO A 50 2.07 -1.64 28.16
CA PRO A 50 2.07 -3.00 28.70
C PRO A 50 0.70 -3.68 28.70
N SER A 51 -0.35 -2.96 29.07
CA SER A 51 -1.75 -3.45 29.13
C SER A 51 -2.33 -3.88 27.77
N PHE A 52 -1.68 -3.45 26.66
CA PHE A 52 -2.14 -3.70 25.28
C PHE A 52 -1.21 -4.64 24.51
N ARG A 53 -0.14 -5.13 25.12
CA ARG A 53 0.78 -6.10 24.51
C ARG A 53 0.14 -7.48 24.34
N LYS A 54 0.73 -8.32 23.47
CA LYS A 54 0.27 -9.70 23.17
C LYS A 54 -1.16 -9.77 22.58
N LYS A 55 -1.65 -8.68 21.97
CA LYS A 55 -2.97 -8.57 21.32
C LYS A 55 -2.86 -8.19 19.83
N HIS A 56 -1.72 -8.46 19.20
CA HIS A 56 -1.39 -8.13 17.80
C HIS A 56 -1.32 -6.64 17.43
N PHE A 57 -1.65 -5.72 18.32
CA PHE A 57 -1.65 -4.29 18.06
C PHE A 57 -0.30 -3.76 17.52
N ALA A 58 0.83 -4.31 18.00
CA ALA A 58 2.15 -3.89 17.54
C ALA A 58 2.35 -4.13 16.03
N LEU A 59 1.97 -5.32 15.56
CA LEU A 59 2.11 -5.70 14.15
C LEU A 59 1.19 -4.86 13.26
N ASP A 60 -0.06 -4.68 13.67
CA ASP A 60 -1.05 -3.93 12.90
C ASP A 60 -0.69 -2.44 12.86
N ALA A 61 -0.27 -1.86 13.99
CA ALA A 61 0.19 -0.48 14.05
C ALA A 61 1.43 -0.23 13.19
N ALA A 62 2.44 -1.11 13.26
CA ALA A 62 3.65 -1.00 12.44
C ALA A 62 3.32 -1.06 10.95
N LYS A 63 2.53 -2.05 10.50
CA LYS A 63 2.07 -2.15 9.11
C LYS A 63 1.29 -0.92 8.66
N MET A 64 0.42 -0.38 9.51
CA MET A 64 -0.35 0.83 9.22
C MET A 64 0.56 2.06 9.08
N ILE A 65 1.58 2.21 9.94
CA ILE A 65 2.57 3.30 9.84
C ILE A 65 3.31 3.20 8.51
N LEU A 66 3.86 2.04 8.16
CA LEU A 66 4.58 1.85 6.89
C LEU A 66 3.68 2.17 5.68
N SER A 67 2.43 1.73 5.70
CA SER A 67 1.48 1.98 4.60
C SER A 67 1.11 3.46 4.43
N LYS A 68 1.14 4.23 5.52
CA LYS A 68 0.89 5.69 5.50
C LYS A 68 2.13 6.51 5.14
N HIS A 69 3.31 5.92 5.22
CA HIS A 69 4.61 6.54 5.00
C HIS A 69 5.44 5.70 4.01
N PRO A 70 5.06 5.65 2.72
CA PRO A 70 5.82 4.92 1.71
C PRO A 70 7.17 5.59 1.44
N GLY A 71 8.19 4.81 1.12
CA GLY A 71 9.55 5.28 0.87
C GLY A 71 10.60 4.36 1.47
N ARG A 72 11.82 4.90 1.61
CA ARG A 72 12.97 4.18 2.18
C ARG A 72 12.93 4.23 3.70
N TRP A 73 13.02 3.07 4.32
CA TRP A 73 12.92 2.86 5.76
C TRP A 73 14.20 2.29 6.36
N GLU A 74 14.52 2.78 7.56
CA GLU A 74 15.43 2.10 8.47
C GLU A 74 14.70 1.78 9.77
N ILE A 75 14.88 0.56 10.29
CA ILE A 75 14.36 0.13 11.57
C ILE A 75 15.45 -0.56 12.36
N LYS A 76 15.87 0.05 13.47
CA LYS A 76 16.86 -0.52 14.38
C LYS A 76 16.20 -1.26 15.52
N TYR A 77 16.77 -2.39 15.88
CA TYR A 77 16.39 -3.12 17.10
C TYR A 77 17.60 -3.75 17.80
N ASN A 78 17.47 -3.94 19.12
CA ASN A 78 18.44 -4.71 19.90
C ASN A 78 18.11 -6.21 19.81
N GLY A 79 19.09 -7.02 19.42
CA GLY A 79 18.95 -8.47 19.20
C GLY A 79 18.59 -9.26 20.46
N LYS A 80 18.86 -8.71 21.67
CA LYS A 80 18.45 -9.29 22.95
C LYS A 80 16.95 -9.06 23.23
N ASN A 81 16.30 -8.15 22.52
CA ASN A 81 14.86 -7.93 22.59
C ASN A 81 14.13 -8.83 21.59
N ASP A 82 13.85 -10.07 21.98
CA ASP A 82 13.18 -11.06 21.13
C ASP A 82 11.81 -10.57 20.60
N GLY A 83 11.11 -9.74 21.37
CA GLY A 83 9.84 -9.16 20.94
C GLY A 83 10.01 -8.20 19.78
N ALA A 84 10.96 -7.27 19.88
CA ALA A 84 11.29 -6.33 18.81
C ALA A 84 11.84 -7.05 17.59
N LYS A 85 12.79 -8.00 17.80
CA LYS A 85 13.36 -8.80 16.72
C LYS A 85 12.28 -9.52 15.90
N ARG A 86 11.37 -10.24 16.56
CA ARG A 86 10.25 -10.93 15.90
C ARG A 86 9.30 -9.96 15.17
N LEU A 87 8.94 -8.86 15.82
CA LEU A 87 8.06 -7.85 15.24
C LEU A 87 8.66 -7.26 13.96
N TRP A 88 9.87 -6.73 14.06
CA TRP A 88 10.47 -5.98 12.96
C TRP A 88 10.86 -6.86 11.77
N ASN A 89 11.33 -8.09 12.03
CA ASN A 89 11.55 -9.05 10.94
C ASN A 89 10.21 -9.41 10.24
N ALA A 90 9.13 -9.67 10.98
CA ALA A 90 7.82 -9.97 10.39
C ALA A 90 7.22 -8.78 9.63
N VAL A 91 7.49 -7.54 10.05
CA VAL A 91 7.04 -6.31 9.38
C VAL A 91 7.82 -6.05 8.11
N ALA A 92 9.13 -6.26 8.12
CA ALA A 92 10.03 -5.95 7.01
C ALA A 92 10.13 -7.08 5.95
N GLU A 93 9.89 -8.34 6.34
CA GLU A 93 10.03 -9.52 5.48
C GLU A 93 9.35 -9.37 4.09
N PRO A 94 8.12 -8.83 3.96
CA PRO A 94 7.49 -8.65 2.65
C PRO A 94 8.25 -7.70 1.70
N TYR A 95 9.13 -6.87 2.24
CA TYR A 95 9.92 -5.88 1.50
C TYR A 95 11.34 -6.34 1.22
N LYS A 96 11.73 -7.57 1.64
CA LYS A 96 13.06 -8.15 1.46
C LYS A 96 14.16 -7.22 1.99
N PRO A 97 14.20 -6.96 3.31
CA PRO A 97 15.12 -5.98 3.90
C PRO A 97 16.58 -6.40 3.73
N GLU A 98 17.44 -5.42 3.53
CA GLU A 98 18.88 -5.58 3.79
C GLU A 98 19.10 -5.53 5.30
N ILE A 99 19.96 -6.42 5.79
CA ILE A 99 20.24 -6.57 7.22
C ILE A 99 21.65 -6.07 7.50
N HIS A 100 21.75 -5.04 8.34
CA HIS A 100 23.01 -4.43 8.74
C HIS A 100 23.23 -4.65 10.24
N HIS A 101 24.33 -5.31 10.59
CA HIS A 101 24.75 -5.51 11.98
C HIS A 101 25.70 -4.37 12.37
N LEU A 102 25.26 -3.46 13.25
CA LEU A 102 26.09 -2.36 13.75
C LEU A 102 27.12 -2.84 14.78
N ASN A 103 26.72 -3.81 15.58
CA ASN A 103 27.54 -4.49 16.60
C ASN A 103 26.89 -5.84 16.97
N GLU A 104 27.38 -6.50 18.02
CA GLU A 104 26.84 -7.82 18.48
C GLU A 104 25.38 -7.76 18.92
N GLU A 105 24.86 -6.58 19.30
CA GLU A 105 23.52 -6.43 19.87
C GLU A 105 22.56 -5.69 18.93
N GLU A 106 23.03 -4.79 18.09
CA GLU A 106 22.19 -3.89 17.31
C GLU A 106 22.16 -4.28 15.84
N THR A 107 20.96 -4.39 15.32
CA THR A 107 20.67 -4.70 13.91
C THR A 107 19.77 -3.62 13.33
N VAL A 108 20.09 -3.17 12.12
CA VAL A 108 19.24 -2.29 11.30
C VAL A 108 18.71 -3.08 10.12
N LEU A 109 17.42 -2.97 9.88
CA LEU A 109 16.76 -3.41 8.65
C LEU A 109 16.56 -2.18 7.76
N SER A 110 17.11 -2.21 6.55
CA SER A 110 16.83 -1.19 5.53
C SER A 110 16.01 -1.79 4.39
N PHE A 111 14.96 -1.08 3.96
CA PHE A 111 14.06 -1.55 2.90
C PHE A 111 13.24 -0.40 2.34
N GLU A 112 12.61 -0.62 1.19
CA GLU A 112 11.71 0.33 0.56
C GLU A 112 10.27 -0.18 0.59
N THR A 113 9.35 0.67 1.08
CA THR A 113 7.92 0.42 0.98
C THR A 113 7.37 1.06 -0.29
N PRO A 114 6.57 0.34 -1.10
CA PRO A 114 6.11 0.85 -2.38
C PRO A 114 5.21 2.07 -2.22
N VAL A 115 5.46 3.09 -3.01
CA VAL A 115 4.56 4.24 -3.14
C VAL A 115 3.29 3.78 -3.82
N LYS A 116 2.14 3.89 -3.13
CA LYS A 116 0.83 3.64 -3.76
C LYS A 116 0.43 4.80 -4.66
N ILE A 117 0.07 4.49 -5.89
CA ILE A 117 -0.52 5.45 -6.85
C ILE A 117 -2.00 5.10 -6.99
N ILE A 118 -2.83 5.72 -6.17
CA ILE A 118 -4.25 5.39 -6.12
C ILE A 118 -5.02 6.14 -7.21
N ALA A 119 -5.53 5.37 -8.16
CA ALA A 119 -6.41 5.86 -9.22
C ALA A 119 -7.79 6.29 -8.67
N ALA A 120 -8.54 7.03 -9.46
CA ALA A 120 -9.89 7.51 -9.12
C ALA A 120 -10.83 6.41 -8.58
N CYS A 121 -10.72 5.18 -9.09
CA CYS A 121 -11.53 4.03 -8.66
C CYS A 121 -10.91 3.18 -7.55
N GLY A 122 -9.77 3.57 -7.00
CA GLY A 122 -9.09 2.85 -5.93
C GLY A 122 -8.05 1.80 -6.39
N ASN A 123 -7.82 1.62 -7.70
CA ASN A 123 -6.71 0.81 -8.17
C ASN A 123 -5.38 1.36 -7.65
N ASP A 124 -4.45 0.49 -7.29
CA ASP A 124 -3.06 0.89 -7.10
C ASP A 124 -2.27 0.72 -8.41
N CYS A 125 -2.03 1.85 -9.09
CA CYS A 125 -1.30 1.85 -10.34
C CYS A 125 0.17 1.41 -10.17
N ALA A 126 0.81 1.70 -9.04
CA ALA A 126 2.19 1.30 -8.79
C ALA A 126 2.35 -0.23 -8.77
N ALA A 127 1.35 -0.97 -8.29
CA ALA A 127 1.34 -2.43 -8.31
C ALA A 127 0.89 -3.01 -9.66
N CYS A 128 0.28 -2.21 -10.55
CA CYS A 128 -0.32 -2.69 -11.79
C CYS A 128 0.73 -3.14 -12.82
N PRO A 129 0.66 -4.38 -13.35
CA PRO A 129 1.60 -4.85 -14.38
C PRO A 129 1.60 -4.03 -15.66
N ARG A 130 0.51 -3.32 -15.96
CA ARG A 130 0.35 -2.48 -17.15
C ARG A 130 0.96 -1.09 -17.01
N TYR A 131 1.22 -0.62 -15.78
CA TYR A 131 1.60 0.76 -15.52
C TYR A 131 3.05 1.02 -15.94
N THR A 132 3.27 2.04 -16.80
CA THR A 132 4.55 2.31 -17.46
C THR A 132 5.07 3.73 -17.25
N LEU A 133 4.39 4.57 -16.46
CA LEU A 133 4.87 5.92 -16.18
C LEU A 133 6.08 5.83 -15.22
N HIS A 134 7.12 6.65 -15.51
CA HIS A 134 8.33 6.70 -14.68
C HIS A 134 8.00 6.78 -13.16
N PRO A 135 8.65 6.05 -12.28
CA PRO A 135 9.75 5.07 -12.48
C PRO A 135 9.29 3.61 -12.70
N TYR A 136 8.09 3.39 -13.25
CA TYR A 136 7.48 2.06 -13.41
C TYR A 136 7.54 1.54 -14.85
N GLU A 137 8.56 1.96 -15.61
CA GLU A 137 8.77 1.50 -17.00
C GLU A 137 8.81 -0.04 -17.07
N LYS A 138 8.35 -0.57 -18.19
CA LYS A 138 8.33 -2.00 -18.47
C LYS A 138 9.08 -2.29 -19.76
N THR A 139 9.80 -3.39 -19.78
CA THR A 139 10.39 -3.93 -21.01
C THR A 139 9.29 -4.44 -21.95
N ALA A 140 9.62 -4.57 -23.24
CA ALA A 140 8.71 -5.15 -24.22
C ALA A 140 8.28 -6.58 -23.85
N GLU A 141 9.17 -7.37 -23.23
CA GLU A 141 8.88 -8.73 -22.76
C GLU A 141 7.91 -8.74 -21.56
N GLU A 142 8.08 -7.84 -20.59
CA GLU A 142 7.15 -7.69 -19.46
C GLU A 142 5.76 -7.27 -19.93
N LEU A 143 5.65 -6.39 -20.92
CA LEU A 143 4.38 -5.98 -21.51
C LEU A 143 3.71 -7.13 -22.27
N LYS A 144 4.48 -7.88 -23.06
CA LYS A 144 3.98 -9.09 -23.74
C LYS A 144 3.45 -10.11 -22.72
N HIS A 145 4.22 -10.40 -21.68
CA HIS A 145 3.77 -11.28 -20.61
C HIS A 145 2.50 -10.77 -19.92
N THR A 146 2.39 -9.46 -19.72
CA THR A 146 1.18 -8.84 -19.17
C THR A 146 -0.02 -9.02 -20.11
N ALA A 147 0.17 -8.89 -21.43
CA ALA A 147 -0.89 -9.13 -22.42
C ALA A 147 -1.37 -10.60 -22.40
N GLU A 148 -0.45 -11.55 -22.32
CA GLU A 148 -0.76 -12.97 -22.17
C GLU A 148 -1.53 -13.27 -20.88
N LEU A 149 -1.12 -12.64 -19.76
CA LEU A 149 -1.79 -12.76 -18.47
C LEU A 149 -3.22 -12.21 -18.54
N TRP A 150 -3.44 -11.05 -19.22
CA TRP A 150 -4.77 -10.47 -19.40
C TRP A 150 -5.73 -11.36 -20.18
N MET A 151 -5.22 -12.15 -21.12
CA MET A 151 -6.01 -13.19 -21.81
C MET A 151 -6.35 -14.33 -20.86
N LYS A 152 -5.37 -14.85 -20.10
CA LYS A 152 -5.58 -15.97 -19.15
C LYS A 152 -6.64 -15.65 -18.09
N ILE A 153 -6.65 -14.44 -17.57
CA ILE A 153 -7.63 -14.01 -16.55
C ILE A 153 -8.95 -13.51 -17.12
N GLY A 154 -9.11 -13.50 -18.45
CA GLY A 154 -10.34 -13.10 -19.14
C GLY A 154 -10.59 -11.60 -19.24
N TYR A 155 -9.57 -10.75 -19.04
CA TYR A 155 -9.69 -9.30 -19.25
C TYR A 155 -9.57 -8.91 -20.74
N ARG A 156 -9.05 -9.79 -21.57
CA ARG A 156 -8.98 -9.67 -23.02
C ARG A 156 -9.32 -11.01 -23.66
N ASP A 157 -9.98 -10.96 -24.79
CA ASP A 157 -10.36 -12.11 -25.62
C ASP A 157 -9.36 -12.41 -26.75
N HIS A 158 -8.39 -11.50 -26.95
CA HIS A 158 -7.32 -11.64 -27.94
C HIS A 158 -6.01 -11.05 -27.43
N MET A 159 -4.92 -11.43 -28.09
CA MET A 159 -3.61 -10.85 -27.82
C MET A 159 -3.55 -9.41 -28.30
N VAL A 160 -3.17 -8.50 -27.40
CA VAL A 160 -3.00 -7.07 -27.69
C VAL A 160 -1.52 -6.71 -27.82
N THR A 161 -1.21 -5.61 -28.47
CA THR A 161 0.17 -5.10 -28.64
C THR A 161 0.71 -4.52 -27.32
N ASN A 162 2.03 -4.28 -27.28
CA ASN A 162 2.67 -3.66 -26.11
C ASN A 162 2.14 -2.23 -25.87
N GLU A 163 1.81 -1.49 -26.92
CA GLU A 163 1.22 -0.15 -26.85
C GLU A 163 -0.19 -0.20 -26.26
N GLU A 164 -1.01 -1.18 -26.67
CA GLU A 164 -2.38 -1.34 -26.19
C GLU A 164 -2.45 -1.83 -24.75
N ILE A 165 -1.50 -2.68 -24.32
CA ILE A 165 -1.47 -3.16 -22.96
C ILE A 165 -0.86 -2.14 -22.00
N SER A 166 0.06 -1.30 -22.45
CA SER A 166 0.70 -0.27 -21.62
C SER A 166 -0.33 0.73 -21.06
N CYS A 167 -0.03 1.32 -19.91
CA CYS A 167 -0.93 2.25 -19.24
C CYS A 167 -0.13 3.33 -18.51
N THR A 168 -0.40 4.59 -18.80
CA THR A 168 0.17 5.75 -18.09
C THR A 168 -0.77 6.35 -17.04
N GLY A 169 -1.75 5.57 -16.58
CA GLY A 169 -2.78 6.00 -15.64
C GLY A 169 -4.13 6.27 -16.32
N CYS A 170 -5.15 6.38 -15.50
CA CYS A 170 -6.49 6.68 -15.98
C CYS A 170 -6.63 8.18 -16.26
N LYS A 171 -7.14 8.52 -17.45
CA LYS A 171 -7.46 9.88 -17.86
C LYS A 171 -8.94 10.00 -18.21
N PRO A 172 -9.54 11.20 -18.16
CA PRO A 172 -10.97 11.39 -18.43
C PRO A 172 -11.43 10.91 -19.82
N GLU A 173 -10.55 10.98 -20.82
CA GLU A 173 -10.78 10.49 -22.18
C GLU A 173 -10.68 8.96 -22.31
N ASN A 174 -10.09 8.26 -21.33
CA ASN A 174 -10.02 6.82 -21.38
C ASN A 174 -11.41 6.19 -21.21
N TRP A 175 -11.70 5.18 -22.06
CA TRP A 175 -12.93 4.44 -21.88
C TRP A 175 -12.94 3.72 -20.52
N CYS A 176 -13.98 3.97 -19.77
CA CYS A 176 -14.23 3.31 -18.50
C CYS A 176 -15.74 3.12 -18.34
N ARG A 177 -16.20 1.86 -18.23
CA ARG A 177 -17.63 1.51 -18.04
C ARG A 177 -18.28 2.32 -16.90
N TYR A 178 -17.53 2.58 -15.85
CA TYR A 178 -18.02 3.28 -14.66
C TYR A 178 -17.79 4.79 -14.71
N ARG A 179 -17.08 5.30 -15.72
CA ARG A 179 -16.77 6.74 -15.90
C ARG A 179 -16.21 7.41 -14.62
N VAL A 180 -15.52 6.64 -13.77
CA VAL A 180 -15.08 7.09 -12.43
C VAL A 180 -14.15 8.30 -12.52
N VAL A 181 -13.18 8.26 -13.43
CA VAL A 181 -12.21 9.36 -13.60
C VAL A 181 -12.93 10.64 -13.99
N LYS A 182 -13.81 10.58 -14.99
CA LYS A 182 -14.60 11.73 -15.44
C LYS A 182 -15.50 12.28 -14.32
N CYS A 183 -16.14 11.41 -13.55
CA CYS A 183 -16.95 11.80 -12.40
C CYS A 183 -16.11 12.51 -11.32
N CYS A 184 -14.89 12.06 -11.06
CA CYS A 184 -13.98 12.69 -10.11
C CYS A 184 -13.52 14.07 -10.62
N GLU A 185 -13.19 14.18 -11.91
CA GLU A 185 -12.80 15.44 -12.55
C GLU A 185 -13.94 16.48 -12.48
N GLU A 186 -15.17 16.10 -12.85
CA GLU A 186 -16.35 16.95 -12.79
C GLU A 186 -16.64 17.46 -11.36
N ARG A 187 -16.14 16.78 -10.33
CA ARG A 187 -16.28 17.14 -8.92
C ARG A 187 -15.05 17.81 -8.32
N GLY A 188 -13.96 17.94 -9.06
CA GLY A 188 -12.69 18.51 -8.58
C GLY A 188 -12.02 17.67 -7.49
N ILE A 189 -12.20 16.35 -7.51
CA ILE A 189 -11.62 15.41 -6.53
C ILE A 189 -10.67 14.43 -7.20
N LYS A 190 -9.68 13.92 -6.45
CA LYS A 190 -8.66 13.00 -6.97
C LYS A 190 -9.18 11.56 -7.14
N ASN A 191 -9.98 11.11 -6.21
CA ASN A 191 -10.53 9.75 -6.19
C ASN A 191 -11.88 9.67 -5.46
N CYS A 192 -12.59 8.55 -5.64
CA CYS A 192 -13.92 8.36 -5.03
C CYS A 192 -13.91 8.41 -3.49
N GLY A 193 -12.78 8.14 -2.82
CA GLY A 193 -12.67 8.24 -1.36
C GLY A 193 -12.89 9.67 -0.84
N GLU A 194 -12.59 10.68 -1.66
CA GLU A 194 -12.82 12.10 -1.34
C GLU A 194 -14.28 12.55 -1.57
N CYS A 195 -15.07 11.73 -2.25
CA CYS A 195 -16.45 12.07 -2.60
C CYS A 195 -17.36 12.03 -1.36
N ALA A 196 -18.20 13.08 -1.16
CA ALA A 196 -19.20 13.11 -0.09
C ALA A 196 -20.20 11.96 -0.19
N GLY A 197 -20.54 11.52 -1.43
CA GLY A 197 -21.46 10.42 -1.69
C GLY A 197 -20.81 9.03 -1.72
N TYR A 198 -19.58 8.88 -1.25
CA TYR A 198 -18.89 7.57 -1.20
C TYR A 198 -19.42 6.69 -0.05
N PRO A 199 -19.62 5.37 -0.29
CA PRO A 199 -19.59 4.68 -1.57
C PRO A 199 -20.94 4.75 -2.31
N CYS A 200 -20.97 5.34 -3.51
CA CYS A 200 -22.16 5.37 -4.35
C CYS A 200 -22.42 4.03 -5.06
N GLY A 201 -23.61 3.86 -5.66
CA GLY A 201 -23.97 2.62 -6.36
C GLY A 201 -23.01 2.24 -7.47
N ASN A 202 -22.52 3.23 -8.23
CA ASN A 202 -21.60 3.01 -9.34
C ASN A 202 -20.23 2.45 -8.89
N ILE A 203 -19.64 2.99 -7.81
CA ILE A 203 -18.36 2.49 -7.29
C ILE A 203 -18.51 1.10 -6.63
N LYS A 204 -19.64 0.85 -5.96
CA LYS A 204 -19.95 -0.48 -5.40
C LYS A 204 -20.03 -1.55 -6.51
N GLU A 205 -20.66 -1.22 -7.64
CA GLU A 205 -20.71 -2.13 -8.79
C GLU A 205 -19.31 -2.33 -9.39
N CYS A 206 -18.49 -1.28 -9.46
CA CYS A 206 -17.08 -1.40 -9.88
C CYS A 206 -16.30 -2.38 -8.97
N PHE A 207 -16.49 -2.32 -7.66
CA PHE A 207 -15.86 -3.26 -6.72
C PHE A 207 -16.32 -4.69 -6.95
N LYS A 208 -17.63 -4.90 -7.04
CA LYS A 208 -18.26 -6.21 -7.25
C LYS A 208 -17.74 -6.87 -8.52
N VAL A 209 -17.77 -6.15 -9.66
CA VAL A 209 -17.29 -6.69 -10.94
C VAL A 209 -15.79 -6.95 -10.91
N THR A 210 -14.98 -6.07 -10.32
CA THR A 210 -13.55 -6.35 -10.17
C THR A 210 -13.31 -7.61 -9.34
N LYS A 211 -13.99 -7.75 -8.21
CA LYS A 211 -13.86 -8.89 -7.30
C LYS A 211 -14.28 -10.22 -7.94
N SER A 212 -15.21 -10.20 -8.91
CA SER A 212 -15.65 -11.42 -9.60
C SER A 212 -14.56 -12.10 -10.45
N PHE A 213 -13.47 -11.39 -10.78
CA PHE A 213 -12.31 -11.97 -11.46
C PHE A 213 -11.31 -12.65 -10.51
N GLU A 214 -11.43 -12.46 -9.20
CA GLU A 214 -10.47 -12.99 -8.23
C GLU A 214 -10.33 -14.52 -8.29
N PRO A 215 -11.41 -15.33 -8.37
CA PRO A 215 -11.29 -16.78 -8.45
C PRO A 215 -10.48 -17.24 -9.68
N MET A 216 -10.71 -16.63 -10.84
CA MET A 216 -9.95 -16.94 -12.06
C MET A 216 -8.48 -16.55 -11.89
N CYS A 217 -8.19 -15.37 -11.33
CA CYS A 217 -6.81 -14.95 -11.07
C CYS A 217 -6.09 -15.93 -10.14
N ARG A 218 -6.74 -16.41 -9.08
CA ARG A 218 -6.16 -17.41 -8.16
C ARG A 218 -5.87 -18.75 -8.87
N GLN A 219 -6.66 -19.10 -9.86
CA GLN A 219 -6.50 -20.35 -10.59
C GLN A 219 -5.38 -20.33 -11.63
N VAL A 220 -5.18 -19.19 -12.33
CA VAL A 220 -4.31 -19.12 -13.51
C VAL A 220 -3.01 -18.36 -13.30
N CYS A 221 -2.91 -17.55 -12.24
CA CYS A 221 -1.71 -16.76 -11.93
C CYS A 221 -0.74 -17.57 -11.07
N THR A 222 0.55 -17.31 -11.23
CA THR A 222 1.56 -17.66 -10.22
C THR A 222 1.33 -16.80 -8.95
N ASP A 223 1.91 -17.22 -7.82
CA ASP A 223 1.79 -16.48 -6.55
C ASP A 223 2.23 -15.01 -6.69
N ASN A 224 3.34 -14.75 -7.40
CA ASN A 224 3.85 -13.40 -7.63
C ASN A 224 2.90 -12.57 -8.51
N GLU A 225 2.36 -13.13 -9.57
CA GLU A 225 1.38 -12.47 -10.44
C GLU A 225 0.10 -12.17 -9.67
N TYR A 226 -0.40 -13.15 -8.93
CA TYR A 226 -1.61 -12.97 -8.12
C TYR A 226 -1.42 -11.85 -7.09
N MET A 227 -0.34 -11.85 -6.34
CA MET A 227 -0.04 -10.83 -5.33
C MET A 227 0.02 -9.41 -5.94
N ARG A 228 0.57 -9.25 -7.15
CA ARG A 228 0.57 -7.97 -7.86
C ARG A 228 -0.83 -7.55 -8.30
N ILE A 229 -1.61 -8.48 -8.86
CA ILE A 229 -3.00 -8.23 -9.31
C ILE A 229 -3.89 -7.92 -8.11
N GLU A 230 -3.77 -8.63 -7.00
CA GLU A 230 -4.50 -8.39 -5.77
C GLU A 230 -4.28 -6.96 -5.27
N LYS A 231 -3.01 -6.53 -5.12
CA LYS A 231 -2.65 -5.17 -4.72
C LYS A 231 -3.17 -4.13 -5.71
N ALA A 232 -3.03 -4.41 -7.01
CA ALA A 232 -3.44 -3.47 -8.06
C ALA A 232 -4.95 -3.27 -8.13
N PHE A 233 -5.75 -4.33 -7.95
CA PHE A 233 -7.17 -4.32 -8.32
C PHE A 233 -8.13 -4.74 -7.21
N PHE A 234 -7.79 -5.68 -6.34
CA PHE A 234 -8.75 -6.24 -5.38
C PHE A 234 -8.77 -5.50 -4.04
N GLU A 235 -7.80 -4.61 -3.79
CA GLU A 235 -7.77 -3.72 -2.62
C GLU A 235 -8.43 -2.35 -2.84
N LYS A 236 -9.18 -2.14 -3.91
CA LYS A 236 -9.81 -0.84 -4.28
C LYS A 236 -10.57 -0.18 -3.14
N GLU A 237 -11.45 -0.94 -2.50
CA GLU A 237 -12.30 -0.44 -1.43
C GLU A 237 -11.47 0.02 -0.23
N LYS A 238 -10.49 -0.80 0.18
CA LYS A 238 -9.52 -0.48 1.22
C LYS A 238 -8.73 0.78 0.87
N ASN A 239 -8.19 0.87 -0.35
CA ASN A 239 -7.42 2.02 -0.80
C ASN A 239 -8.24 3.32 -0.74
N LEU A 240 -9.50 3.30 -1.19
CA LEU A 240 -10.37 4.48 -1.13
C LEU A 240 -10.80 4.83 0.30
N HIS A 241 -10.99 3.83 1.16
CA HIS A 241 -11.25 4.06 2.57
C HIS A 241 -10.06 4.75 3.25
N ASP A 242 -8.83 4.29 2.98
CA ASP A 242 -7.59 4.92 3.47
C ASP A 242 -7.44 6.36 2.97
N CYS A 243 -7.79 6.64 1.69
CA CYS A 243 -7.82 8.00 1.15
C CYS A 243 -8.83 8.88 1.90
N ARG A 244 -10.03 8.36 2.17
CA ARG A 244 -11.07 9.08 2.92
C ARG A 244 -10.63 9.43 4.33
N GLN A 245 -10.02 8.47 5.05
CA GLN A 245 -9.51 8.74 6.40
C GLN A 245 -8.41 9.79 6.41
N LYS A 246 -7.51 9.78 5.43
CA LYS A 246 -6.44 10.79 5.31
C LYS A 246 -7.01 12.20 5.14
N ASN A 247 -8.06 12.36 4.35
CA ASN A 247 -8.69 13.66 4.09
C ASN A 247 -9.57 14.16 5.25
N ALA A 248 -10.10 13.27 6.08
CA ALA A 248 -10.86 13.65 7.28
C ALA A 248 -9.96 14.18 8.42
N LEU A 249 -8.63 14.06 8.28
CA LEU A 249 -7.62 14.48 9.25
C LEU A 249 -6.90 15.79 8.83
N LEU A 250 -7.27 16.37 7.68
CA LEU A 250 -6.82 17.68 7.17
C LEU A 250 -7.88 18.75 7.37
#